data_5e121756e173c959ef04c9419cdf89fe
#
_entry.id   5e121756e173c959ef04c9419cdf89fe
#
_cell.length_a   1.000
_cell.length_b   1.000
_cell.length_c   1.000
_cell.angle_alpha   90.00
_cell.angle_beta   90.00
_cell.angle_gamma   90.00
#
_symmetry.space_group_name_H-M   'P 1'
#
loop_
_entity.id
_entity.type
_entity.pdbx_description
1 polymer ?
#
loop_
_entity_poly.entity_id
_entity_poly.type
_entity_poly.pdbx_seq_one_letter_code
_entity_poly.pdbx_strand_id
1 'polypeptide(L)'
;MKNILIIGNGISGVTAARHIRKLSNHQITIISAETEYFFSRTALMYVYMGHMKYEHIKPYEDSFWQKNCISLKLDFVEEIDEKDKKVCLNGGEVLAFDELIIACGSKPNKFGWIGQDLPQVQGLYSWQDLENMEANTKGIQRAVIV
;
A
#
# COMPACT_ATOMS: atom_id res chain seq x y z
N MET A 1 19.56 3.76 -19.34
CA MET A 1 18.67 4.10 -18.20
C MET A 1 17.59 3.03 -18.18
N LYS A 2 17.39 2.33 -17.05
CA LYS A 2 16.39 1.26 -16.92
C LYS A 2 15.07 1.81 -16.39
N ASN A 3 13.97 1.12 -16.71
CA ASN A 3 12.65 1.33 -16.14
C ASN A 3 12.42 0.29 -15.03
N ILE A 4 12.30 0.74 -13.78
CA ILE A 4 12.15 -0.12 -12.61
C ILE A 4 10.74 0.06 -12.07
N LEU A 5 9.97 -1.03 -12.04
CA LEU A 5 8.66 -1.07 -11.41
C LEU A 5 8.76 -1.71 -10.02
N ILE A 6 8.03 -1.16 -9.07
CA ILE A 6 7.94 -1.67 -7.69
C ILE A 6 6.45 -1.83 -7.36
N ILE A 7 6.02 -3.05 -7.08
CA ILE A 7 4.64 -3.34 -6.67
C ILE A 7 4.58 -3.32 -5.15
N GLY A 8 3.90 -2.31 -4.60
CA GLY A 8 3.75 -2.07 -3.16
C GLY A 8 4.52 -0.86 -2.68
N ASN A 9 3.80 0.11 -2.11
CA ASN A 9 4.35 1.33 -1.50
C ASN A 9 4.56 1.21 0.02
N GLY A 10 4.62 -0.01 0.54
CA GLY A 10 5.00 -0.26 1.94
C GLY A 10 6.47 0.02 2.21
N ILE A 11 6.91 -0.23 3.45
CA ILE A 11 8.28 0.06 3.90
C ILE A 11 9.35 -0.58 3.00
N SER A 12 9.13 -1.81 2.51
CA SER A 12 10.10 -2.51 1.66
C SER A 12 10.22 -1.86 0.29
N GLY A 13 9.09 -1.58 -0.38
CA GLY A 13 9.08 -0.96 -1.72
C GLY A 13 9.65 0.44 -1.71
N VAL A 14 9.26 1.26 -0.73
CA VAL A 14 9.77 2.63 -0.58
C VAL A 14 11.25 2.65 -0.24
N THR A 15 11.71 1.74 0.62
CA THR A 15 13.13 1.63 0.94
C THR A 15 13.94 1.23 -0.29
N ALA A 16 13.48 0.26 -1.08
CA ALA A 16 14.10 -0.13 -2.32
C ALA A 16 14.19 1.06 -3.31
N ALA A 17 13.08 1.75 -3.55
CA ALA A 17 13.04 2.92 -4.43
C ALA A 17 14.06 3.99 -4.04
N ARG A 18 14.13 4.33 -2.75
CA ARG A 18 15.08 5.32 -2.22
C ARG A 18 16.53 4.90 -2.39
N HIS A 19 16.85 3.63 -2.13
CA HIS A 19 18.21 3.12 -2.33
C HIS A 19 18.61 3.10 -3.80
N ILE A 20 17.72 2.65 -4.68
CA ILE A 20 17.97 2.68 -6.12
C ILE A 20 18.19 4.11 -6.60
N ARG A 21 17.38 5.06 -6.14
CA ARG A 21 17.53 6.48 -6.50
C ARG A 21 18.86 7.08 -6.05
N LYS A 22 19.36 6.69 -4.87
CA LYS A 22 20.68 7.14 -4.40
C LYS A 22 21.83 6.62 -5.25
N LEU A 23 21.67 5.46 -5.87
CA LEU A 23 22.74 4.77 -6.59
C LEU A 23 22.60 4.91 -8.12
N SER A 24 21.49 5.48 -8.62
CA SER A 24 21.22 5.53 -10.06
C SER A 24 20.23 6.62 -10.44
N ASN A 25 20.21 6.92 -11.73
CA ASN A 25 19.21 7.80 -12.37
C ASN A 25 18.16 7.01 -13.17
N HIS A 26 17.87 5.75 -12.77
CA HIS A 26 16.84 4.94 -13.39
C HIS A 26 15.44 5.56 -13.24
N GLN A 27 14.53 5.25 -14.16
CA GLN A 27 13.12 5.56 -13.93
C GLN A 27 12.56 4.61 -12.89
N ILE A 28 11.86 5.15 -11.89
CA ILE A 28 11.29 4.36 -10.79
C ILE A 28 9.81 4.69 -10.70
N THR A 29 8.98 3.66 -10.78
CA THR A 29 7.54 3.76 -10.56
C THR A 29 7.13 2.80 -9.46
N ILE A 30 6.43 3.30 -8.43
CA ILE A 30 5.83 2.49 -7.37
C ILE A 30 4.33 2.40 -7.64
N ILE A 31 3.80 1.18 -7.67
CA ILE A 31 2.36 0.91 -7.87
C ILE A 31 1.79 0.43 -6.55
N SER A 32 0.68 0.99 -6.12
CA SER A 32 -0.02 0.61 -4.89
C SER A 32 -1.52 0.56 -5.12
N ALA A 33 -2.17 -0.44 -4.56
CA ALA A 33 -3.62 -0.56 -4.58
C ALA A 33 -4.30 -0.06 -3.28
N GLU A 34 -3.53 0.39 -2.30
CA GLU A 34 -4.04 0.75 -0.97
C GLU A 34 -4.19 2.26 -0.80
N THR A 35 -3.09 2.98 -0.93
CA THR A 35 -3.04 4.45 -0.81
C THR A 35 -2.04 5.01 -1.81
N GLU A 36 -2.20 6.27 -2.19
CA GLU A 36 -1.24 6.94 -3.07
C GLU A 36 0.12 7.09 -2.40
N TYR A 37 0.13 7.54 -1.16
CA TYR A 37 1.37 7.81 -0.41
C TYR A 37 1.64 6.73 0.63
N PHE A 38 2.93 6.46 0.83
CA PHE A 38 3.39 5.60 1.91
C PHE A 38 3.00 6.17 3.28
N PHE A 39 2.49 5.32 4.14
CA PHE A 39 2.17 5.64 5.53
C PHE A 39 2.72 4.59 6.49
N SER A 40 2.88 4.97 7.76
CA SER A 40 3.28 4.06 8.83
C SER A 40 2.09 3.19 9.26
N ARG A 41 2.05 1.95 8.79
CA ARG A 41 0.98 0.99 9.09
C ARG A 41 0.79 0.75 10.59
N THR A 42 1.86 0.74 11.36
CA THR A 42 1.82 0.57 12.81
C THR A 42 1.12 1.72 13.55
N ALA A 43 0.94 2.86 12.88
CA ALA A 43 0.29 4.02 13.46
C ALA A 43 -1.23 4.08 13.20
N LEU A 44 -1.81 3.15 12.45
CA LEU A 44 -3.26 3.11 12.16
C LEU A 44 -4.11 3.14 13.44
N MET A 45 -3.70 2.42 14.48
CA MET A 45 -4.39 2.41 15.77
C MET A 45 -4.44 3.82 16.39
N TYR A 46 -3.38 4.60 16.28
CA TYR A 46 -3.34 5.96 16.81
C TYR A 46 -4.23 6.93 16.02
N VAL A 47 -4.41 6.67 14.72
CA VAL A 47 -5.38 7.41 13.91
C VAL A 47 -6.80 7.06 14.36
N TYR A 48 -7.12 5.78 14.52
CA TYR A 48 -8.42 5.33 15.02
C TYR A 48 -8.76 5.92 16.40
N MET A 49 -7.78 5.99 17.29
CA MET A 49 -7.92 6.59 18.63
C MET A 49 -8.02 8.12 18.61
N GLY A 50 -7.87 8.78 17.47
CA GLY A 50 -7.91 10.23 17.33
C GLY A 50 -6.66 10.95 17.79
N HIS A 51 -5.57 10.24 18.10
CA HIS A 51 -4.31 10.84 18.52
C HIS A 51 -3.50 11.39 17.33
N MET A 52 -3.70 10.87 16.14
CA MET A 52 -3.01 11.25 14.92
C MET A 52 -3.99 11.39 13.76
N LYS A 53 -3.63 12.19 12.75
CA LYS A 53 -4.28 12.24 11.45
C LYS A 53 -3.44 11.52 10.42
N TYR A 54 -4.01 11.23 9.24
CA TYR A 54 -3.31 10.58 8.14
C TYR A 54 -2.00 11.31 7.78
N GLU A 55 -2.02 12.64 7.72
CA GLU A 55 -0.85 13.45 7.39
C GLU A 55 0.32 13.24 8.37
N HIS A 56 0.01 12.95 9.64
CA HIS A 56 1.03 12.74 10.68
C HIS A 56 1.73 11.38 10.57
N ILE A 57 1.10 10.43 9.89
CA ILE A 57 1.65 9.07 9.74
C ILE A 57 2.34 8.84 8.39
N LYS A 58 2.40 9.88 7.53
CA LYS A 58 3.21 9.89 6.31
C LYS A 58 4.65 10.27 6.65
N PRO A 59 5.64 9.37 6.49
CA PRO A 59 7.05 9.68 6.80
C PRO A 59 7.71 10.67 5.85
N TYR A 60 7.09 10.91 4.70
CA TYR A 60 7.59 11.82 3.67
C TYR A 60 6.50 12.80 3.25
N GLU A 61 6.92 14.04 2.98
CA GLU A 61 6.05 15.05 2.36
C GLU A 61 5.62 14.59 0.95
N ASP A 62 4.46 15.03 0.50
CA ASP A 62 3.93 14.67 -0.82
C ASP A 62 4.87 15.11 -1.96
N SER A 63 5.56 16.24 -1.77
CA SER A 63 6.59 16.74 -2.70
C SER A 63 7.86 15.89 -2.78
N PHE A 64 8.10 15.00 -1.79
CA PHE A 64 9.29 14.16 -1.74
C PHE A 64 9.45 13.29 -2.98
N TRP A 65 8.35 12.71 -3.45
CA TRP A 65 8.35 11.78 -4.58
C TRP A 65 8.77 12.46 -5.87
N GLN A 66 8.17 13.60 -6.17
CA GLN A 66 8.52 14.39 -7.34
C GLN A 66 9.96 14.91 -7.28
N LYS A 67 10.40 15.44 -6.12
CA LYS A 67 11.79 15.92 -5.90
C LYS A 67 12.82 14.80 -6.11
N ASN A 68 12.45 13.56 -5.84
CA ASN A 68 13.33 12.40 -6.02
C ASN A 68 13.09 11.66 -7.35
N CYS A 69 12.27 12.19 -8.25
CA CYS A 69 11.94 11.55 -9.54
C CYS A 69 11.46 10.10 -9.36
N ILE A 70 10.59 9.87 -8.37
CA ILE A 70 9.89 8.61 -8.12
C ILE A 70 8.43 8.83 -8.46
N SER A 71 7.93 8.11 -9.46
CA SER A 71 6.52 8.15 -9.86
C SER A 71 5.69 7.26 -8.95
N LEU A 72 4.54 7.75 -8.49
CA LEU A 72 3.56 6.96 -7.75
C LEU A 72 2.35 6.69 -8.64
N LYS A 73 1.81 5.48 -8.54
CA LYS A 73 0.60 5.08 -9.27
C LYS A 73 -0.32 4.31 -8.32
N LEU A 74 -1.51 4.86 -8.12
CA LEU A 74 -2.55 4.20 -7.35
C LEU A 74 -3.39 3.35 -8.29
N ASP A 75 -3.09 2.05 -8.33
CA ASP A 75 -3.81 1.05 -9.12
C ASP A 75 -3.46 -0.36 -8.62
N PHE A 76 -4.25 -1.35 -9.02
CA PHE A 76 -4.02 -2.76 -8.70
C PHE A 76 -3.37 -3.47 -9.88
N VAL A 77 -2.30 -4.22 -9.62
CA VAL A 77 -1.65 -5.07 -10.63
C VAL A 77 -2.40 -6.39 -10.71
N GLU A 78 -3.05 -6.64 -11.84
CA GLU A 78 -3.81 -7.87 -12.08
C GLU A 78 -2.93 -9.00 -12.59
N GLU A 79 -1.99 -8.68 -13.50
CA GLU A 79 -1.19 -9.68 -14.17
C GLU A 79 0.25 -9.19 -14.37
N ILE A 80 1.18 -10.13 -14.29
CA ILE A 80 2.61 -9.93 -14.58
C ILE A 80 3.00 -10.86 -15.71
N ASP A 81 3.39 -10.30 -16.85
CA ASP A 81 4.00 -11.04 -17.96
C ASP A 81 5.53 -10.96 -17.83
N GLU A 82 6.12 -12.05 -17.38
CA GLU A 82 7.58 -12.16 -17.19
C GLU A 82 8.34 -12.20 -18.53
N LYS A 83 7.72 -12.77 -19.56
CA LYS A 83 8.37 -12.96 -20.88
C LYS A 83 8.48 -11.63 -21.61
N ASP A 84 7.36 -10.91 -21.67
CA ASP A 84 7.27 -9.62 -22.34
C ASP A 84 7.68 -8.46 -21.41
N LYS A 85 7.98 -8.75 -20.14
CA LYS A 85 8.34 -7.76 -19.11
C LYS A 85 7.32 -6.65 -18.99
N LYS A 86 6.07 -7.01 -18.75
CA LYS A 86 4.94 -6.09 -18.62
C LYS A 86 4.10 -6.41 -17.39
N VAL A 87 3.46 -5.40 -16.83
CA VAL A 87 2.39 -5.56 -15.85
C VAL A 87 1.10 -4.96 -16.39
N CYS A 88 -0.01 -5.66 -16.21
CA CYS A 88 -1.35 -5.18 -16.54
C CYS A 88 -2.01 -4.66 -15.26
N LEU A 89 -2.56 -3.46 -15.32
CA LEU A 89 -3.27 -2.81 -14.23
C LEU A 89 -4.78 -2.99 -14.38
N ASN A 90 -5.50 -2.97 -13.27
CA ASN A 90 -6.97 -3.09 -13.25
C ASN A 90 -7.68 -2.00 -14.08
N GLY A 91 -7.07 -0.82 -14.20
CA GLY A 91 -7.53 0.25 -15.09
C GLY A 91 -7.29 -0.02 -16.59
N GLY A 92 -6.76 -1.18 -16.98
CA GLY A 92 -6.45 -1.57 -18.36
C GLY A 92 -5.14 -1.00 -18.91
N GLU A 93 -4.40 -0.23 -18.12
CA GLU A 93 -3.08 0.26 -18.52
C GLU A 93 -2.04 -0.84 -18.44
N VAL A 94 -1.13 -0.88 -19.39
CA VAL A 94 -0.02 -1.82 -19.45
C VAL A 94 1.30 -1.05 -19.30
N LEU A 95 2.11 -1.44 -18.32
CA LEU A 95 3.41 -0.85 -18.04
C LEU A 95 4.52 -1.85 -18.34
N ALA A 96 5.50 -1.45 -19.16
CA ALA A 96 6.70 -2.23 -19.39
C ALA A 96 7.76 -1.95 -18.33
N PHE A 97 8.61 -2.93 -18.04
CA PHE A 97 9.71 -2.80 -17.10
C PHE A 97 10.99 -3.49 -17.60
N ASP A 98 12.13 -3.00 -17.15
CA ASP A 98 13.40 -3.73 -17.27
C ASP A 98 13.63 -4.61 -16.05
N GLU A 99 13.32 -4.08 -14.87
CA GLU A 99 13.43 -4.77 -13.58
C GLU A 99 12.14 -4.59 -12.77
N LEU A 100 11.71 -5.65 -12.11
CA LEU A 100 10.50 -5.67 -11.28
C LEU A 100 10.85 -6.05 -9.84
N ILE A 101 10.34 -5.28 -8.89
CA ILE A 101 10.41 -5.59 -7.46
C ILE A 101 9.00 -5.82 -6.93
N ILE A 102 8.77 -6.99 -6.36
CA ILE A 102 7.50 -7.34 -5.74
C ILE A 102 7.64 -7.13 -4.22
N ALA A 103 6.93 -6.13 -3.69
CA ALA A 103 6.94 -5.71 -2.30
C ALA A 103 5.51 -5.59 -1.72
N CYS A 104 4.63 -6.53 -2.09
CA CYS A 104 3.19 -6.51 -1.78
C CYS A 104 2.85 -6.68 -0.29
N GLY A 105 3.85 -6.97 0.55
CA GLY A 105 3.63 -7.18 1.99
C GLY A 105 2.93 -8.50 2.30
N SER A 106 2.04 -8.48 3.28
CA SER A 106 1.31 -9.66 3.76
C SER A 106 -0.20 -9.40 3.83
N LYS A 107 -0.95 -10.44 4.09
CA LYS A 107 -2.40 -10.40 4.26
C LYS A 107 -2.75 -11.11 5.59
N PRO A 108 -3.67 -10.56 6.40
CA PRO A 108 -4.15 -11.26 7.59
C PRO A 108 -4.75 -12.62 7.25
N ASN A 109 -4.42 -13.63 8.05
CA ASN A 109 -5.02 -14.95 7.91
C ASN A 109 -6.28 -15.03 8.79
N LYS A 110 -7.41 -15.37 8.19
CA LYS A 110 -8.70 -15.48 8.88
C LYS A 110 -9.01 -16.90 9.40
N PHE A 111 -8.18 -17.88 9.11
CA PHE A 111 -8.25 -19.28 9.57
C PHE A 111 -9.54 -20.07 9.27
N GLY A 112 -10.53 -19.51 8.60
CA GLY A 112 -11.78 -20.19 8.25
C GLY A 112 -12.81 -20.30 9.38
N TRP A 113 -12.77 -19.46 10.39
CA TRP A 113 -13.75 -19.48 11.49
C TRP A 113 -15.15 -19.14 11.01
N ILE A 114 -16.14 -19.76 11.62
CA ILE A 114 -17.56 -19.47 11.34
C ILE A 114 -17.85 -18.02 11.72
N GLY A 115 -18.40 -17.25 10.77
CA GLY A 115 -18.75 -15.85 10.96
C GLY A 115 -17.61 -14.86 10.71
N GLN A 116 -16.39 -15.31 10.37
CA GLN A 116 -15.22 -14.43 10.10
C GLN A 116 -15.46 -13.42 8.98
N ASP A 117 -16.39 -13.69 8.09
CA ASP A 117 -16.69 -12.83 6.91
C ASP A 117 -17.95 -12.00 7.10
N LEU A 118 -18.50 -11.95 8.32
CA LEU A 118 -19.58 -11.03 8.64
C LEU A 118 -19.11 -9.56 8.53
N PRO A 119 -19.97 -8.63 8.09
CA PRO A 119 -19.59 -7.24 7.81
C PRO A 119 -18.93 -6.50 8.99
N GLN A 120 -19.25 -6.91 10.22
CA GLN A 120 -18.73 -6.30 11.45
C GLN A 120 -17.52 -7.05 12.05
N VAL A 121 -17.04 -8.11 11.37
CA VAL A 121 -15.87 -8.89 11.78
C VAL A 121 -14.69 -8.52 10.89
N GLN A 122 -13.72 -7.81 11.45
CA GLN A 122 -12.60 -7.26 10.70
C GLN A 122 -11.31 -7.19 11.53
N GLY A 123 -10.18 -7.08 10.84
CA GLY A 123 -8.91 -6.70 11.43
C GLY A 123 -8.64 -5.21 11.32
N LEU A 124 -7.46 -4.79 11.77
CA LEU A 124 -6.91 -3.45 11.54
C LEU A 124 -5.51 -3.62 10.95
N TYR A 125 -5.44 -3.78 9.64
CA TYR A 125 -4.19 -3.98 8.93
C TYR A 125 -3.99 -2.98 7.78
N SER A 126 -4.99 -2.77 6.93
CA SER A 126 -4.96 -1.84 5.82
C SER A 126 -5.60 -0.49 6.18
N TRP A 127 -5.39 0.51 5.31
CA TRP A 127 -6.11 1.78 5.41
C TRP A 127 -7.63 1.57 5.32
N GLN A 128 -8.07 0.69 4.41
CA GLN A 128 -9.48 0.32 4.24
C GLN A 128 -10.06 -0.36 5.49
N ASP A 129 -9.25 -1.13 6.21
CA ASP A 129 -9.68 -1.70 7.51
C ASP A 129 -9.94 -0.59 8.54
N LEU A 130 -9.11 0.47 8.55
CA LEU A 130 -9.34 1.63 9.42
C LEU A 130 -10.66 2.32 9.09
N GLU A 131 -10.91 2.62 7.82
CA GLU A 131 -12.15 3.25 7.36
C GLU A 131 -13.38 2.40 7.73
N ASN A 132 -13.30 1.09 7.50
CA ASN A 132 -14.35 0.15 7.89
C ASN A 132 -14.54 0.10 9.40
N MET A 133 -13.46 0.13 10.19
CA MET A 133 -13.52 0.13 11.64
C MET A 133 -14.19 1.40 12.16
N GLU A 134 -13.84 2.57 11.63
CA GLU A 134 -14.49 3.84 11.97
C GLU A 134 -15.98 3.84 11.62
N ALA A 135 -16.35 3.24 10.49
CA ALA A 135 -17.75 3.12 10.09
C ALA A 135 -18.53 2.17 11.01
N ASN A 136 -17.96 0.98 11.28
CA ASN A 136 -18.61 -0.08 12.05
C ASN A 136 -18.73 0.22 13.54
N THR A 137 -17.87 1.09 14.08
CA THR A 137 -17.87 1.40 15.52
C THR A 137 -18.73 2.59 15.91
N LYS A 138 -19.35 3.28 14.94
CA LYS A 138 -20.27 4.38 15.23
C LYS A 138 -21.49 3.90 16.03
N GLY A 139 -21.61 4.39 17.27
CA GLY A 139 -22.77 4.12 18.12
C GLY A 139 -22.82 2.72 18.76
N ILE A 140 -21.80 1.89 18.59
CA ILE A 140 -21.73 0.60 19.25
C ILE A 140 -21.41 0.78 20.74
N GLN A 141 -21.92 -0.15 21.57
CA GLN A 141 -21.68 -0.17 23.01
C GLN A 141 -20.80 -1.35 23.45
N ARG A 142 -20.60 -2.34 22.58
CA ARG A 142 -19.83 -3.55 22.88
C ARG A 142 -18.99 -3.95 21.70
N ALA A 143 -17.75 -4.32 21.95
CA ALA A 143 -16.84 -4.94 20.98
C ALA A 143 -16.21 -6.18 21.60
N VAL A 144 -15.88 -7.17 20.78
CA VAL A 144 -15.15 -8.37 21.14
C VAL A 144 -13.86 -8.41 20.33
N ILE A 145 -12.76 -8.67 21.00
CA ILE A 145 -11.45 -8.89 20.37
C ILE A 145 -11.12 -10.37 20.52
N VAL A 146 -10.76 -11.00 19.41
CA VAL A 146 -10.44 -12.43 19.31
C VAL A 146 -8.98 -12.62 18.95
#